data_c9b93a7b4cae7265fe2c1599fdcbe9b8
#
_entry.id   c9b93a7b4cae7265fe2c1599fdcbe9b8
#
_cell.length_a   1.000
_cell.length_b   1.000
_cell.length_c   1.000
_cell.angle_alpha   90.00
_cell.angle_beta   90.00
_cell.angle_gamma   90.00
#
_symmetry.space_group_name_H-M   'P 1'
#
loop_
_entity.id
_entity.type
_entity.pdbx_description
1 polymer ?
#
loop_
_entity_poly.entity_id
_entity_poly.type
_entity_poly.pdbx_seq_one_letter_code
_entity_poly.pdbx_strand_id
1 'polypeptide(L)'
;MAVAIARQPRSDPVLQFTVFIPNRLGRLHEVTRRLFERSVHILALTVLDTTDSTILRIIVDDPDLARSRLQEHGFAFTETAVVVVEIAGERQLQDVLAALVEAELNIHYTYPFLNRPAGKSALVLNVEHPEVAIDSLRRHYFTVLYQGDVSR
;
A
#
# COMPACT_ATOMS: atom_id res chain seq x y z
N MET A 1 -17.60 17.82 26.20
CA MET A 1 -16.53 17.96 25.22
C MET A 1 -15.94 16.58 24.94
N ALA A 2 -16.17 16.05 23.76
CA ALA A 2 -15.45 14.88 23.34
C ALA A 2 -14.00 15.29 23.05
N VAL A 3 -13.07 14.85 23.87
CA VAL A 3 -11.66 14.94 23.54
C VAL A 3 -11.47 13.99 22.35
N ALA A 4 -11.36 14.53 21.15
CA ALA A 4 -10.88 13.76 20.03
C ALA A 4 -9.47 13.30 20.43
N ILE A 5 -9.33 12.02 20.77
CA ILE A 5 -8.02 11.38 20.88
C ILE A 5 -7.46 11.50 19.47
N ALA A 6 -6.58 12.46 19.28
CA ALA A 6 -5.83 12.56 18.04
C ALA A 6 -5.11 11.22 17.88
N ARG A 7 -5.60 10.37 16.97
CA ARG A 7 -4.86 9.19 16.53
C ARG A 7 -3.47 9.68 16.17
N GLN A 8 -2.46 9.14 16.82
CA GLN A 8 -1.10 9.48 16.42
C GLN A 8 -0.91 8.98 14.99
N PRO A 9 -0.76 9.88 14.00
CA PRO A 9 -0.76 9.50 12.59
C PRO A 9 0.35 8.52 12.21
N ARG A 10 1.32 8.32 13.12
CA ARG A 10 2.50 7.47 12.91
C ARG A 10 2.34 6.02 13.35
N SER A 11 1.18 5.65 13.87
CA SER A 11 0.95 4.27 14.35
C SER A 11 -0.02 3.46 13.49
N ASP A 12 -0.78 4.12 12.62
CA ASP A 12 -1.72 3.41 11.75
C ASP A 12 -0.97 2.77 10.57
N PRO A 13 -1.18 1.47 10.32
CA PRO A 13 -0.55 0.80 9.18
C PRO A 13 -1.01 1.42 7.87
N VAL A 14 -0.19 1.29 6.85
CA VAL A 14 -0.58 1.69 5.49
C VAL A 14 -1.70 0.78 5.02
N LEU A 15 -2.77 1.38 4.49
CA LEU A 15 -3.92 0.65 3.94
C LEU A 15 -3.73 0.45 2.44
N GLN A 16 -3.87 -0.79 2.01
CA GLN A 16 -3.96 -1.17 0.61
C GLN A 16 -5.42 -1.38 0.24
N PHE A 17 -5.84 -0.77 -0.86
CA PHE A 17 -7.12 -1.09 -1.50
C PHE A 17 -6.88 -2.16 -2.56
N THR A 18 -7.64 -3.23 -2.48
CA THR A 18 -7.68 -4.26 -3.52
C THR A 18 -9.00 -4.12 -4.25
N VAL A 19 -8.96 -3.65 -5.49
CA VAL A 19 -10.13 -3.38 -6.30
C VAL A 19 -10.31 -4.50 -7.32
N PHE A 20 -11.50 -5.07 -7.34
CA PHE A 20 -11.86 -6.15 -8.27
C PHE A 20 -12.58 -5.54 -9.47
N ILE A 21 -11.93 -5.61 -10.63
CA ILE A 21 -12.38 -4.93 -11.84
C ILE A 21 -12.80 -6.00 -12.85
N PRO A 22 -14.02 -5.88 -13.45
CA PRO A 22 -14.38 -6.74 -14.58
C PRO A 22 -13.35 -6.60 -15.70
N ASN A 23 -12.96 -7.72 -16.31
CA ASN A 23 -11.98 -7.73 -17.41
C ASN A 23 -12.60 -7.15 -18.69
N ARG A 24 -12.75 -5.83 -18.74
CA ARG A 24 -13.28 -5.06 -19.86
C ARG A 24 -12.35 -3.93 -20.22
N LEU A 25 -12.26 -3.63 -21.50
CA LEU A 25 -11.46 -2.52 -21.99
C LEU A 25 -11.85 -1.20 -21.31
N GLY A 26 -10.86 -0.49 -20.80
CA GLY A 26 -11.03 0.84 -20.21
C GLY A 26 -11.44 0.87 -18.72
N ARG A 27 -11.71 -0.27 -18.10
CA ARG A 27 -12.14 -0.29 -16.68
C ARG A 27 -11.03 0.12 -15.73
N LEU A 28 -9.80 -0.32 -15.96
CA LEU A 28 -8.64 0.10 -15.16
C LEU A 28 -8.43 1.62 -15.25
N HIS A 29 -8.49 2.18 -16.45
CA HIS A 29 -8.38 3.62 -16.66
C HIS A 29 -9.52 4.38 -15.94
N GLU A 30 -10.73 3.86 -15.98
CA GLU A 30 -11.87 4.46 -15.29
C GLU A 30 -11.67 4.57 -13.79
N VAL A 31 -11.23 3.49 -13.12
CA VAL A 31 -10.97 3.50 -11.67
C VAL A 31 -9.93 4.56 -11.32
N THR A 32 -8.81 4.58 -12.00
CA THR A 32 -7.73 5.53 -11.76
C THR A 32 -8.17 6.97 -12.01
N ARG A 33 -8.93 7.19 -13.06
CA ARG A 33 -9.49 8.50 -13.40
C ARG A 33 -10.45 9.01 -12.32
N ARG A 34 -11.34 8.14 -11.81
CA ARG A 34 -12.31 8.50 -10.76
C ARG A 34 -11.63 8.92 -9.46
N LEU A 35 -10.54 8.27 -9.11
CA LEU A 35 -9.73 8.65 -7.95
C LEU A 35 -9.03 9.99 -8.19
N PHE A 36 -8.41 10.15 -9.34
CA PHE A 36 -7.65 11.36 -9.69
C PHE A 36 -8.55 12.62 -9.75
N GLU A 37 -9.78 12.51 -10.25
CA GLU A 37 -10.74 13.62 -10.33
C GLU A 37 -11.04 14.27 -8.97
N ARG A 38 -10.86 13.55 -7.87
CA ARG A 38 -11.04 14.06 -6.50
C ARG A 38 -9.72 14.23 -5.77
N SER A 39 -8.63 14.36 -6.51
CA SER A 39 -7.30 14.57 -5.96
C SER A 39 -6.81 13.45 -5.02
N VAL A 40 -7.30 12.24 -5.21
CA VAL A 40 -6.71 11.05 -4.59
C VAL A 40 -5.53 10.62 -5.45
N HIS A 41 -4.34 10.65 -4.86
CA HIS A 41 -3.12 10.27 -5.57
C HIS A 41 -2.77 8.82 -5.30
N ILE A 42 -2.50 8.09 -6.38
CA ILE A 42 -2.03 6.70 -6.31
C ILE A 42 -0.52 6.73 -6.14
N LEU A 43 -0.04 6.24 -5.01
CA LEU A 43 1.38 6.23 -4.66
C LEU A 43 2.08 4.95 -5.08
N ALA A 44 1.35 3.85 -5.09
CA ALA A 44 1.84 2.54 -5.50
C ALA A 44 0.71 1.77 -6.15
N LEU A 45 1.03 0.95 -7.13
CA LEU A 45 0.04 0.05 -7.73
C LEU A 45 0.68 -1.22 -8.27
N THR A 46 -0.12 -2.27 -8.28
CA THR A 46 0.16 -3.49 -9.04
C THR A 46 -1.15 -4.04 -9.61
N VAL A 47 -1.05 -4.62 -10.77
CA VAL A 47 -2.19 -5.20 -11.49
C VAL A 47 -1.94 -6.68 -11.72
N LEU A 48 -2.88 -7.50 -11.30
CA LEU A 48 -2.88 -8.93 -11.56
C LEU A 48 -4.09 -9.27 -12.43
N ASP A 49 -3.83 -9.79 -13.62
CA ASP A 49 -4.87 -10.27 -14.50
C ASP A 49 -5.18 -11.74 -14.19
N THR A 50 -6.46 -12.03 -14.00
CA THR A 50 -6.96 -13.38 -13.84
C THR A 50 -7.95 -13.69 -14.96
N THR A 51 -8.37 -14.96 -15.09
CA THR A 51 -9.29 -15.37 -16.15
C THR A 51 -10.60 -14.58 -16.14
N ASP A 52 -11.10 -14.25 -14.95
CA ASP A 52 -12.44 -13.69 -14.78
C ASP A 52 -12.44 -12.20 -14.41
N SER A 53 -11.32 -11.69 -13.89
CA SER A 53 -11.23 -10.32 -13.39
C SER A 53 -9.81 -9.80 -13.39
N THR A 54 -9.70 -8.48 -13.30
CA THR A 54 -8.44 -7.79 -13.03
C THR A 54 -8.42 -7.37 -11.57
N ILE A 55 -7.35 -7.67 -10.87
CA ILE A 55 -7.15 -7.27 -9.49
C ILE A 55 -6.17 -6.10 -9.46
N LEU A 56 -6.64 -4.95 -9.00
CA LEU A 56 -5.82 -3.76 -8.83
C LEU A 56 -5.54 -3.56 -7.33
N ARG A 57 -4.26 -3.54 -6.96
CA ARG A 57 -3.83 -3.19 -5.61
C ARG A 57 -3.20 -1.82 -5.63
N ILE A 58 -3.66 -0.92 -4.77
CA ILE A 58 -3.18 0.46 -4.72
C ILE A 58 -2.93 0.93 -3.30
N ILE A 59 -1.95 1.81 -3.16
CA ILE A 59 -1.74 2.65 -1.99
C ILE A 59 -2.04 4.08 -2.40
N VAL A 60 -2.80 4.79 -1.58
CA VAL A 60 -3.24 6.15 -1.86
C VAL A 60 -2.83 7.11 -0.73
N ASP A 61 -2.81 8.39 -1.05
CA ASP A 61 -2.48 9.44 -0.08
C ASP A 61 -3.65 9.83 0.84
N ASP A 62 -4.87 9.51 0.44
CA ASP A 62 -6.09 9.79 1.21
C ASP A 62 -7.04 8.57 1.20
N PRO A 63 -6.86 7.64 2.15
CA PRO A 63 -7.68 6.42 2.19
C PRO A 63 -9.18 6.67 2.38
N ASP A 64 -9.56 7.65 3.20
CA ASP A 64 -10.96 7.91 3.47
C ASP A 64 -11.69 8.43 2.23
N LEU A 65 -11.06 9.33 1.49
CA LEU A 65 -11.59 9.83 0.23
C LEU A 65 -11.62 8.74 -0.85
N ALA A 66 -10.58 7.94 -0.94
CA ALA A 66 -10.53 6.81 -1.87
C ALA A 66 -11.66 5.82 -1.62
N ARG A 67 -11.90 5.47 -0.35
CA ARG A 67 -13.01 4.58 0.05
C ARG A 67 -14.35 5.14 -0.42
N SER A 68 -14.62 6.41 -0.13
CA SER A 68 -15.85 7.09 -0.53
C SER A 68 -16.02 7.08 -2.05
N ARG A 69 -14.97 7.33 -2.80
CA ARG A 69 -15.02 7.36 -4.26
C ARG A 69 -15.28 5.98 -4.85
N LEU A 70 -14.61 4.97 -4.35
CA LEU A 70 -14.84 3.60 -4.81
C LEU A 70 -16.26 3.12 -4.51
N GLN A 71 -16.79 3.43 -3.34
CA GLN A 71 -18.17 3.11 -2.97
C GLN A 71 -19.18 3.85 -3.85
N GLU A 72 -18.98 5.14 -4.05
CA GLU A 72 -19.87 6.00 -4.87
C GLU A 72 -20.00 5.48 -6.29
N HIS A 73 -18.92 4.97 -6.87
CA HIS A 73 -18.90 4.45 -8.24
C HIS A 73 -19.17 2.94 -8.34
N GLY A 74 -19.53 2.30 -7.24
CA GLY A 74 -19.94 0.89 -7.23
C GLY A 74 -18.82 -0.11 -7.49
N PHE A 75 -17.55 0.25 -7.25
CA PHE A 75 -16.45 -0.70 -7.36
C PHE A 75 -16.43 -1.66 -6.17
N ALA A 76 -16.23 -2.95 -6.46
CA ALA A 76 -15.98 -3.94 -5.42
C ALA A 76 -14.53 -3.85 -4.96
N PHE A 77 -14.30 -3.74 -3.66
CA PHE A 77 -12.95 -3.64 -3.10
C PHE A 77 -12.87 -4.17 -1.67
N THR A 78 -11.67 -4.49 -1.26
CA THR A 78 -11.32 -4.77 0.14
C THR A 78 -10.18 -3.87 0.59
N GLU A 79 -10.03 -3.73 1.90
CA GLU A 79 -8.94 -2.98 2.53
C GLU A 79 -8.07 -3.93 3.34
N THR A 80 -6.77 -3.81 3.21
CA THR A 80 -5.81 -4.66 3.90
C THR A 80 -4.66 -3.81 4.42
N ALA A 81 -4.30 -3.99 5.69
CA ALA A 81 -3.08 -3.41 6.23
C ALA A 81 -1.86 -4.09 5.64
N VAL A 82 -0.90 -3.32 5.18
CA VAL A 82 0.35 -3.81 4.59
C VAL A 82 1.56 -3.19 5.27
N VAL A 83 2.70 -3.81 5.11
CA VAL A 83 3.98 -3.28 5.58
C VAL A 83 4.62 -2.48 4.45
N VAL A 84 5.06 -1.27 4.74
CA VAL A 84 5.79 -0.44 3.79
C VAL A 84 7.15 -0.11 4.36
N VAL A 85 8.19 -0.40 3.62
CA VAL A 85 9.58 -0.16 4.02
C VAL A 85 10.27 0.76 3.03
N GLU A 86 11.02 1.73 3.56
CA GLU A 86 11.83 2.62 2.75
C GLU A 86 13.07 1.90 2.25
N ILE A 87 13.36 2.03 0.97
CA ILE A 87 14.55 1.45 0.33
C ILE A 87 15.25 2.48 -0.54
N ALA A 88 16.59 2.41 -0.60
CA ALA A 88 17.40 3.33 -1.40
C ALA A 88 17.96 2.69 -2.69
N GLY A 89 17.56 1.45 -3.01
CA GLY A 89 18.00 0.78 -4.23
C GLY A 89 18.05 -0.73 -4.13
N GLU A 90 18.59 -1.36 -5.14
CA GLU A 90 18.61 -2.82 -5.31
C GLU A 90 19.29 -3.56 -4.15
N ARG A 91 20.41 -3.01 -3.65
CA ARG A 91 21.13 -3.64 -2.53
C ARG A 91 20.27 -3.70 -1.28
N GLN A 92 19.55 -2.63 -0.96
CA GLN A 92 18.63 -2.62 0.18
C GLN A 92 17.43 -3.53 -0.03
N LEU A 93 16.98 -3.72 -1.26
CA LEU A 93 15.97 -4.73 -1.57
C LEU A 93 16.46 -6.13 -1.14
N GLN A 94 17.67 -6.49 -1.47
CA GLN A 94 18.25 -7.78 -1.05
C GLN A 94 18.33 -7.89 0.47
N ASP A 95 18.74 -6.83 1.15
CA ASP A 95 18.86 -6.81 2.60
C ASP A 95 17.48 -6.91 3.29
N VAL A 96 16.46 -6.27 2.75
CA VAL A 96 15.06 -6.39 3.24
C VAL A 96 14.59 -7.83 3.10
N LEU A 97 14.76 -8.42 1.94
CA LEU A 97 14.33 -9.80 1.69
C LEU A 97 15.08 -10.80 2.59
N ALA A 98 16.38 -10.58 2.79
CA ALA A 98 17.19 -11.40 3.69
C ALA A 98 16.71 -11.32 5.15
N ALA A 99 16.33 -10.12 5.62
CA ALA A 99 15.79 -9.94 6.97
C ALA A 99 14.48 -10.72 7.18
N LEU A 100 13.62 -10.76 6.15
CA LEU A 100 12.36 -11.49 6.22
C LEU A 100 12.58 -13.02 6.15
N VAL A 101 13.54 -13.47 5.38
CA VAL A 101 13.94 -14.90 5.36
C VAL A 101 14.48 -15.32 6.72
N GLU A 102 15.33 -14.50 7.34
CA GLU A 102 15.85 -14.77 8.69
C GLU A 102 14.74 -14.88 9.74
N ALA A 103 13.69 -14.09 9.59
CA ALA A 103 12.50 -14.15 10.45
C ALA A 103 11.53 -15.27 10.06
N GLU A 104 11.85 -16.10 9.08
CA GLU A 104 11.03 -17.20 8.56
C GLU A 104 9.64 -16.76 8.10
N LEU A 105 9.55 -15.58 7.49
CA LEU A 105 8.29 -15.01 7.03
C LEU A 105 8.07 -15.23 5.54
N ASN A 106 6.87 -15.70 5.20
CA ASN A 106 6.40 -15.75 3.83
C ASN A 106 5.94 -14.37 3.36
N ILE A 107 6.40 -14.00 2.17
CA ILE A 107 5.91 -12.84 1.44
C ILE A 107 4.89 -13.33 0.43
N HIS A 108 3.66 -12.85 0.54
CA HIS A 108 2.60 -13.20 -0.41
C HIS A 108 2.78 -12.47 -1.74
N TYR A 109 3.07 -11.18 -1.66
CA TYR A 109 3.44 -10.35 -2.80
C TYR A 109 4.11 -9.06 -2.35
N THR A 110 4.78 -8.41 -3.28
CA THR A 110 5.45 -7.13 -3.07
C THR A 110 5.40 -6.30 -4.34
N TYR A 111 5.37 -4.98 -4.19
CA TYR A 111 5.46 -4.04 -5.30
C TYR A 111 6.01 -2.69 -4.83
N PRO A 112 6.71 -1.95 -5.72
CA PRO A 112 7.31 -0.68 -5.36
C PRO A 112 6.31 0.47 -5.42
N PHE A 113 6.66 1.58 -4.76
CA PHE A 113 5.98 2.86 -4.97
C PHE A 113 6.33 3.41 -6.36
N LEU A 114 5.36 4.08 -6.97
CA LEU A 114 5.55 4.81 -8.24
C LEU A 114 6.32 6.10 -8.03
N ASN A 115 5.94 6.81 -6.98
CA ASN A 115 6.52 8.10 -6.66
C ASN A 115 6.51 8.33 -5.16
N ARG A 116 7.61 8.87 -4.66
CA ARG A 116 7.71 9.38 -3.29
C ARG A 116 8.42 10.72 -3.30
N PRO A 117 7.81 11.76 -2.67
CA PRO A 117 8.52 13.01 -2.43
C PRO A 117 9.78 12.75 -1.61
N ALA A 118 10.85 13.52 -1.82
CA ALA A 118 12.12 13.42 -1.10
C ALA A 118 13.10 12.32 -1.55
N GLY A 119 12.92 11.73 -2.73
CA GLY A 119 13.95 10.97 -3.44
C GLY A 119 14.26 9.56 -2.97
N LYS A 120 13.60 9.06 -1.92
CA LYS A 120 13.71 7.66 -1.50
C LYS A 120 12.53 6.86 -2.01
N SER A 121 12.79 5.63 -2.42
CA SER A 121 11.74 4.70 -2.83
C SER A 121 11.16 3.98 -1.62
N ALA A 122 10.05 3.30 -1.83
CA ALA A 122 9.42 2.46 -0.83
C ALA A 122 8.91 1.17 -1.47
N LEU A 123 8.85 0.12 -0.68
CA LEU A 123 8.40 -1.20 -1.09
C LEU A 123 7.20 -1.60 -0.24
N VAL A 124 6.13 -2.00 -0.87
CA VAL A 124 4.95 -2.56 -0.22
C VAL A 124 5.16 -4.07 -0.06
N LEU A 125 4.89 -4.57 1.13
CA LEU A 125 5.01 -5.98 1.47
C LEU A 125 3.67 -6.48 2.05
N ASN A 126 3.09 -7.49 1.44
CA ASN A 126 2.05 -8.28 2.06
C ASN A 126 2.68 -9.57 2.58
N VAL A 127 2.69 -9.72 3.88
CA VAL A 127 3.39 -10.80 4.57
C VAL A 127 2.46 -11.55 5.53
N GLU A 128 2.86 -12.76 5.88
CA GLU A 128 2.09 -13.65 6.74
C GLU A 128 1.85 -13.07 8.15
N HIS A 129 2.88 -12.48 8.76
CA HIS A 129 2.82 -11.88 10.10
C HIS A 129 3.38 -10.46 10.08
N PRO A 130 2.55 -9.44 9.80
CA PRO A 130 3.03 -8.07 9.63
C PRO A 130 3.80 -7.51 10.83
N GLU A 131 3.36 -7.80 12.05
CA GLU A 131 4.01 -7.33 13.27
C GLU A 131 5.42 -7.90 13.45
N VAL A 132 5.63 -9.16 13.07
CA VAL A 132 6.94 -9.80 13.10
C VAL A 132 7.85 -9.20 12.02
N ALA A 133 7.30 -8.94 10.84
CA ALA A 133 8.03 -8.28 9.75
C ALA A 133 8.51 -6.89 10.16
N ILE A 134 7.64 -6.09 10.74
CA ILE A 134 7.97 -4.73 11.22
C ILE A 134 9.10 -4.79 12.24
N ASP A 135 9.01 -5.67 13.20
CA ASP A 135 10.03 -5.83 14.24
C ASP A 135 11.38 -6.25 13.63
N SER A 136 11.37 -7.24 12.75
CA SER A 136 12.59 -7.68 12.04
C SER A 136 13.23 -6.57 11.22
N LEU A 137 12.43 -5.84 10.45
CA LEU A 137 12.94 -4.75 9.64
C LEU A 137 13.53 -3.63 10.48
N ARG A 138 12.90 -3.28 11.59
CA ARG A 138 13.43 -2.28 12.53
C ARG A 138 14.74 -2.71 13.18
N ARG A 139 14.85 -3.97 13.56
CA ARG A 139 16.10 -4.51 14.12
C ARG A 139 17.27 -4.47 13.13
N HIS A 140 16.98 -4.52 11.84
CA HIS A 140 17.95 -4.37 10.77
C HIS A 140 18.12 -2.91 10.30
N TYR A 141 17.61 -1.96 11.08
CA TYR A 141 17.73 -0.51 10.84
C TYR A 141 17.02 0.00 9.57
N PHE A 142 16.01 -0.72 9.09
CA PHE A 142 15.13 -0.22 8.05
C PHE A 142 14.06 0.70 8.61
N THR A 143 13.69 1.70 7.82
CA THR A 143 12.58 2.60 8.15
C THR A 143 11.27 2.02 7.65
N VAL A 144 10.41 1.64 8.59
CA VAL A 144 9.04 1.24 8.29
C VAL A 144 8.16 2.48 8.25
N LEU A 145 7.37 2.61 7.18
CA LEU A 145 6.46 3.72 6.97
C LEU A 145 5.04 3.37 7.41
N TYR A 146 4.35 4.35 7.95
CA TYR A 146 2.95 4.26 8.34
C TYR A 146 2.09 5.14 7.45
N GLN A 147 0.76 5.03 7.56
CA GLN A 147 -0.15 5.81 6.72
C GLN A 147 0.12 7.32 6.83
N GLY A 148 0.39 7.81 8.03
CA GLY A 148 0.74 9.23 8.25
C GLY A 148 2.01 9.69 7.54
N ASP A 149 2.94 8.78 7.25
CA ASP A 149 4.19 9.09 6.52
C ASP A 149 3.97 9.21 5.01
N VAL A 150 2.92 8.60 4.48
CA VAL A 150 2.63 8.56 3.04
C VAL A 150 1.43 9.44 2.66
N SER A 151 0.55 9.77 3.61
CA SER A 151 -0.56 10.70 3.42
C SER A 151 -0.06 12.15 3.34
N ARG A 152 -0.87 12.99 2.71
CA ARG A 152 -0.63 14.44 2.69
C ARG A 152 -1.10 15.12 3.97
#